data_16b09d5b4b84f4fd0d6a536891fe1597
#
_entry.id   16b09d5b4b84f4fd0d6a536891fe1597
#
_cell.length_a   1.000
_cell.length_b   1.000
_cell.length_c   1.000
_cell.angle_alpha   90.00
_cell.angle_beta   90.00
_cell.angle_gamma   90.00
#
_symmetry.space_group_name_H-M   'P 1'
#
loop_
_entity.id
_entity.type
_entity.pdbx_description
1 polymer ?
#
loop_
_entity_poly.entity_id
_entity_poly.type
_entity_poly.pdbx_seq_one_letter_code
_entity_poly.pdbx_strand_id
1 'polypeptide(L)'
;MKIFLTGEKQIGKSTCIQKFIDQNIVPVCGFLTKPLYEKDQRIGFYMHSLVEMERNDCRISIQHETYNEVIENIFNTFACEILDKSMQLKDHLLVLDEIGTMEKNEAEFIDRLYKAIEEHDNVLGVLKKKEAEHLTKIKQIKDVIVLNLDEISREAALEMIQRAWFESKGVGCVLLAAGNSSRFGSNKLLYELKGKRLVEIILDKLLQIPFRNIAVVSQYQPILKMSKERGFLPIENLNPNLGLSHSIILGVEKLKDCQQIMFVLADQPNLQALTLRRLISESNHQNIICAEAKGVIQNPMIFPQCYYDELLHLSGDRGAKIIALSHTVKRIKIDEKECCDVDELCDIEQFYGNNIF
;
A
#
# COMPACT_ATOMS: atom_id res chain seq x y z
N MET A 1 -2.20 0.05 12.11
CA MET A 1 -3.54 0.57 11.78
C MET A 1 -4.60 -0.43 12.22
N LYS A 2 -5.59 -0.08 13.07
CA LYS A 2 -6.69 -0.98 13.48
C LYS A 2 -8.01 -0.23 13.30
N ILE A 3 -8.71 -0.46 12.18
CA ILE A 3 -9.93 0.26 11.83
C ILE A 3 -11.09 -0.71 11.65
N PHE A 4 -12.24 -0.41 12.26
CA PHE A 4 -13.47 -1.13 12.05
C PHE A 4 -14.57 -0.20 11.53
N LEU A 5 -15.30 -0.67 10.52
CA LEU A 5 -16.47 0.03 10.00
C LEU A 5 -17.73 -0.47 10.72
N THR A 6 -18.61 0.46 11.07
CA THR A 6 -19.94 0.14 11.59
C THR A 6 -21.00 0.97 10.86
N GLY A 7 -22.27 0.73 11.11
CA GLY A 7 -23.39 1.43 10.49
C GLY A 7 -24.52 0.48 10.11
N GLU A 8 -25.60 1.02 9.59
CA GLU A 8 -26.82 0.28 9.22
C GLU A 8 -26.54 -0.83 8.18
N LYS A 9 -27.44 -1.78 8.10
CA LYS A 9 -27.34 -2.89 7.14
C LYS A 9 -27.35 -2.33 5.71
N GLN A 10 -26.51 -2.90 4.83
CA GLN A 10 -26.40 -2.52 3.41
C GLN A 10 -25.86 -1.09 3.14
N ILE A 11 -25.33 -0.38 4.12
CA ILE A 11 -24.74 0.96 3.92
C ILE A 11 -23.43 0.93 3.11
N GLY A 12 -22.88 -0.27 2.80
CA GLY A 12 -21.71 -0.43 1.95
C GLY A 12 -20.37 -0.64 2.69
N LYS A 13 -20.40 -1.13 3.93
CA LYS A 13 -19.18 -1.41 4.74
C LYS A 13 -18.20 -2.34 4.02
N SER A 14 -18.64 -3.54 3.64
CA SER A 14 -17.80 -4.52 2.93
C SER A 14 -17.35 -4.03 1.55
N THR A 15 -18.21 -3.24 0.87
CA THR A 15 -17.84 -2.58 -0.40
C THR A 15 -16.70 -1.57 -0.21
N CYS A 16 -16.70 -0.83 0.91
CA CYS A 16 -15.61 0.10 1.24
C CYS A 16 -14.29 -0.65 1.47
N ILE A 17 -14.31 -1.77 2.20
CA ILE A 17 -13.14 -2.63 2.40
C ILE A 17 -12.62 -3.18 1.07
N GLN A 18 -13.49 -3.74 0.24
CA GLN A 18 -13.10 -4.30 -1.06
C GLN A 18 -12.48 -3.22 -1.96
N LYS A 19 -13.10 -2.05 -2.04
CA LYS A 19 -12.60 -0.92 -2.83
C LYS A 19 -11.21 -0.47 -2.36
N PHE A 20 -10.96 -0.47 -1.04
CA PHE A 20 -9.64 -0.16 -0.49
C PHE A 20 -8.59 -1.20 -0.93
N ILE A 21 -8.90 -2.49 -0.81
CA ILE A 21 -8.00 -3.59 -1.19
C ILE A 21 -7.66 -3.50 -2.67
N ASP A 22 -8.66 -3.34 -3.55
CA ASP A 22 -8.49 -3.33 -5.01
C ASP A 22 -7.69 -2.11 -5.48
N GLN A 23 -7.97 -0.93 -4.92
CA GLN A 23 -7.28 0.31 -5.30
C GLN A 23 -5.81 0.36 -4.88
N ASN A 24 -5.40 -0.41 -3.88
CA ASN A 24 -4.05 -0.36 -3.34
C ASN A 24 -3.30 -1.70 -3.49
N ILE A 25 -3.95 -2.73 -4.04
CA ILE A 25 -3.39 -4.09 -4.22
C ILE A 25 -2.75 -4.58 -2.91
N VAL A 26 -3.54 -4.53 -1.85
CA VAL A 26 -3.07 -4.85 -0.49
C VAL A 26 -2.99 -6.36 -0.31
N PRO A 27 -1.87 -6.93 0.17
CA PRO A 27 -1.83 -8.32 0.60
C PRO A 27 -2.72 -8.50 1.83
N VAL A 28 -3.62 -9.48 1.76
CA VAL A 28 -4.66 -9.69 2.78
C VAL A 28 -4.60 -11.08 3.40
N CYS A 29 -5.07 -11.19 4.64
CA CYS A 29 -5.38 -12.43 5.35
C CYS A 29 -6.67 -12.24 6.14
N GLY A 30 -7.15 -13.27 6.83
CA GLY A 30 -8.42 -13.22 7.56
C GLY A 30 -9.58 -13.81 6.79
N PHE A 31 -10.77 -13.24 6.94
CA PHE A 31 -11.99 -13.79 6.35
C PHE A 31 -12.99 -12.72 5.89
N LEU A 32 -13.87 -13.16 4.98
CA LEU A 32 -15.08 -12.44 4.55
C LEU A 32 -16.31 -13.25 4.85
N THR A 33 -17.34 -12.63 5.40
CA THR A 33 -18.67 -13.27 5.57
C THR A 33 -19.59 -12.86 4.44
N LYS A 34 -20.05 -13.84 3.65
CA LYS A 34 -20.88 -13.58 2.47
C LYS A 34 -22.23 -14.29 2.57
N PRO A 35 -23.32 -13.69 2.05
CA PRO A 35 -24.61 -14.35 1.98
C PRO A 35 -24.56 -15.52 0.99
N LEU A 36 -25.20 -16.63 1.37
CA LEU A 36 -25.37 -17.81 0.53
C LEU A 36 -26.78 -17.82 -0.05
N TYR A 37 -26.89 -17.95 -1.38
CA TYR A 37 -28.15 -17.95 -2.10
C TYR A 37 -28.38 -19.28 -2.81
N GLU A 38 -29.64 -19.70 -2.86
CA GLU A 38 -30.13 -20.78 -3.71
C GLU A 38 -31.39 -20.29 -4.43
N LYS A 39 -31.43 -20.34 -5.76
CA LYS A 39 -32.56 -19.86 -6.60
C LYS A 39 -33.05 -18.46 -6.16
N ASP A 40 -32.12 -17.51 -6.00
CA ASP A 40 -32.36 -16.12 -5.59
C ASP A 40 -32.88 -15.94 -4.14
N GLN A 41 -33.07 -17.02 -3.40
CA GLN A 41 -33.42 -16.98 -1.99
C GLN A 41 -32.17 -17.12 -1.13
N ARG A 42 -31.99 -16.22 -0.16
CA ARG A 42 -30.89 -16.35 0.79
C ARG A 42 -31.18 -17.53 1.73
N ILE A 43 -30.24 -18.49 1.78
CA ILE A 43 -30.37 -19.71 2.60
C ILE A 43 -29.40 -19.71 3.80
N GLY A 44 -28.60 -18.67 3.98
CA GLY A 44 -27.67 -18.54 5.10
C GLY A 44 -26.49 -17.62 4.78
N PHE A 45 -25.39 -17.87 5.47
CA PHE A 45 -24.11 -17.23 5.25
C PHE A 45 -22.99 -18.26 5.15
N TYR A 46 -21.93 -17.93 4.43
CA TYR A 46 -20.68 -18.66 4.44
C TYR A 46 -19.51 -17.72 4.77
N MET A 47 -18.45 -18.28 5.31
CA MET A 47 -17.18 -17.61 5.55
C MET A 47 -16.21 -18.00 4.45
N HIS A 48 -15.59 -17.01 3.82
CA HIS A 48 -14.56 -17.16 2.82
C HIS A 48 -13.19 -16.81 3.43
N SER A 49 -12.27 -17.77 3.42
CA SER A 49 -10.90 -17.59 3.88
C SER A 49 -10.09 -16.76 2.88
N LEU A 50 -9.33 -15.79 3.37
CA LEU A 50 -8.35 -15.03 2.60
C LEU A 50 -6.93 -15.60 2.73
N VAL A 51 -6.76 -16.68 3.48
CA VAL A 51 -5.53 -17.47 3.55
C VAL A 51 -5.77 -18.84 2.89
N GLU A 52 -4.70 -19.47 2.42
CA GLU A 52 -4.80 -20.78 1.76
C GLU A 52 -5.22 -21.86 2.76
N MET A 53 -6.32 -22.55 2.44
CA MET A 53 -6.92 -23.61 3.23
C MET A 53 -7.16 -24.84 2.32
N GLU A 54 -7.41 -26.04 2.89
CA GLU A 54 -7.91 -27.18 2.10
C GLU A 54 -9.24 -26.82 1.42
N ARG A 55 -10.06 -26.04 2.12
CA ARG A 55 -11.35 -25.51 1.65
C ARG A 55 -11.47 -24.06 2.08
N ASN A 56 -11.54 -23.14 1.11
CA ASN A 56 -11.59 -21.71 1.41
C ASN A 56 -12.99 -21.21 1.79
N ASP A 57 -14.05 -21.95 1.47
CA ASP A 57 -15.44 -21.56 1.76
C ASP A 57 -16.07 -22.56 2.71
N CYS A 58 -16.68 -22.06 3.77
CA CYS A 58 -17.44 -22.88 4.70
C CYS A 58 -18.75 -22.20 5.11
N ARG A 59 -19.87 -22.93 4.99
CA ARG A 59 -21.17 -22.43 5.45
C ARG A 59 -21.14 -22.27 6.96
N ILE A 60 -21.55 -21.11 7.48
CA ILE A 60 -21.55 -20.79 8.91
C ILE A 60 -22.95 -20.70 9.50
N SER A 61 -23.99 -20.54 8.68
CA SER A 61 -25.36 -20.51 9.19
C SER A 61 -26.39 -21.00 8.18
N ILE A 62 -27.56 -21.38 8.71
CA ILE A 62 -28.77 -21.75 7.99
C ILE A 62 -29.81 -20.65 8.25
N GLN A 63 -30.40 -20.09 7.19
CA GLN A 63 -31.46 -19.09 7.29
C GLN A 63 -32.81 -19.79 7.52
N HIS A 64 -33.47 -19.45 8.61
CA HIS A 64 -34.89 -19.72 8.84
C HIS A 64 -35.70 -18.43 8.58
N GLU A 65 -37.02 -18.52 8.66
CA GLU A 65 -37.90 -17.38 8.38
C GLU A 65 -37.61 -16.16 9.29
N THR A 66 -37.32 -16.39 10.57
CA THR A 66 -37.15 -15.32 11.57
C THR A 66 -35.73 -15.21 12.14
N TYR A 67 -34.86 -16.19 11.96
CA TYR A 67 -33.52 -16.24 12.55
C TYR A 67 -32.52 -16.98 11.66
N ASN A 68 -31.23 -16.83 11.98
CA ASN A 68 -30.17 -17.66 11.43
C ASN A 68 -29.70 -18.63 12.50
N GLU A 69 -29.72 -19.92 12.18
CA GLU A 69 -29.12 -20.96 12.98
C GLU A 69 -27.64 -21.07 12.67
N VAL A 70 -26.78 -20.98 13.67
CA VAL A 70 -25.33 -21.12 13.52
C VAL A 70 -24.97 -22.59 13.43
N ILE A 71 -24.10 -22.98 12.52
CA ILE A 71 -23.59 -24.35 12.41
C ILE A 71 -22.66 -24.61 13.59
N GLU A 72 -22.94 -25.68 14.28
CA GLU A 72 -22.23 -26.07 15.51
C GLU A 72 -20.70 -26.14 15.29
N ASN A 73 -19.94 -25.60 16.24
CA ASN A 73 -18.47 -25.57 16.27
C ASN A 73 -17.76 -24.89 15.06
N ILE A 74 -18.48 -24.31 14.11
CA ILE A 74 -17.87 -23.77 12.90
C ILE A 74 -16.88 -22.65 13.19
N PHE A 75 -17.18 -21.79 14.17
CA PHE A 75 -16.28 -20.71 14.57
C PHE A 75 -15.07 -21.22 15.33
N ASN A 76 -15.25 -22.18 16.26
CA ASN A 76 -14.14 -22.75 17.04
C ASN A 76 -13.25 -23.70 16.22
N THR A 77 -13.65 -24.07 15.00
CA THR A 77 -12.85 -24.88 14.08
C THR A 77 -12.37 -24.03 12.88
N PHE A 78 -13.18 -23.90 11.86
CA PHE A 78 -12.79 -23.26 10.59
C PHE A 78 -12.34 -21.80 10.75
N ALA A 79 -13.09 -20.98 11.53
CA ALA A 79 -12.71 -19.59 11.71
C ALA A 79 -11.45 -19.44 12.58
N CYS A 80 -11.28 -20.29 13.60
CA CYS A 80 -10.05 -20.34 14.39
C CYS A 80 -8.82 -20.71 13.54
N GLU A 81 -8.93 -21.70 12.64
CA GLU A 81 -7.85 -22.08 11.74
C GLU A 81 -7.45 -20.92 10.82
N ILE A 82 -8.42 -20.14 10.29
CA ILE A 82 -8.13 -18.94 9.50
C ILE A 82 -7.34 -17.94 10.33
N LEU A 83 -7.75 -17.65 11.57
CA LEU A 83 -7.05 -16.71 12.44
C LEU A 83 -5.63 -17.17 12.77
N ASP A 84 -5.44 -18.47 13.08
CA ASP A 84 -4.12 -19.04 13.38
C ASP A 84 -3.15 -18.93 12.19
N LYS A 85 -3.62 -19.20 10.97
CA LYS A 85 -2.83 -19.01 9.75
C LYS A 85 -2.56 -17.53 9.46
N SER A 86 -3.54 -16.66 9.69
CA SER A 86 -3.40 -15.21 9.51
C SER A 86 -2.37 -14.62 10.46
N MET A 87 -2.25 -15.12 11.68
CA MET A 87 -1.26 -14.69 12.67
C MET A 87 0.20 -14.93 12.23
N GLN A 88 0.43 -15.78 11.23
CA GLN A 88 1.76 -15.99 10.64
C GLN A 88 2.10 -14.94 9.57
N LEU A 89 1.12 -14.17 9.11
CA LEU A 89 1.22 -13.20 8.00
C LEU A 89 1.20 -11.76 8.52
N LYS A 90 2.14 -11.40 9.38
CA LYS A 90 2.18 -10.11 10.09
C LYS A 90 2.27 -8.88 9.17
N ASP A 91 2.82 -9.01 7.97
CA ASP A 91 2.94 -7.95 6.96
C ASP A 91 1.67 -7.77 6.10
N HIS A 92 0.70 -8.69 6.20
CA HIS A 92 -0.60 -8.60 5.50
C HIS A 92 -1.60 -7.75 6.29
N LEU A 93 -2.64 -7.29 5.60
CA LEU A 93 -3.80 -6.69 6.23
C LEU A 93 -4.74 -7.78 6.73
N LEU A 94 -4.98 -7.84 8.05
CA LEU A 94 -5.98 -8.73 8.62
C LEU A 94 -7.38 -8.17 8.35
N VAL A 95 -8.14 -8.83 7.49
CA VAL A 95 -9.52 -8.48 7.15
C VAL A 95 -10.49 -9.35 7.96
N LEU A 96 -11.43 -8.72 8.67
CA LEU A 96 -12.42 -9.34 9.54
C LEU A 96 -13.83 -8.85 9.16
N ASP A 97 -14.37 -9.36 8.07
CA ASP A 97 -15.68 -8.92 7.54
C ASP A 97 -16.70 -10.09 7.52
N GLU A 98 -17.65 -10.10 8.40
CA GLU A 98 -18.27 -9.18 9.36
C GLU A 98 -18.28 -9.84 10.75
N ILE A 99 -17.94 -9.11 11.83
CA ILE A 99 -18.08 -9.57 13.21
C ILE A 99 -19.45 -9.12 13.74
N GLY A 100 -20.24 -10.03 14.26
CA GLY A 100 -21.62 -9.74 14.67
C GLY A 100 -22.05 -10.45 15.95
N THR A 101 -23.18 -11.11 15.92
CA THR A 101 -23.78 -11.78 17.07
C THR A 101 -23.89 -13.31 16.89
N MET A 102 -23.49 -13.84 15.73
CA MET A 102 -23.53 -15.29 15.50
C MET A 102 -22.50 -16.02 16.36
N GLU A 103 -21.33 -15.42 16.52
CA GLU A 103 -20.19 -15.95 17.28
C GLU A 103 -20.22 -15.66 18.79
N LYS A 104 -21.26 -15.02 19.31
CA LYS A 104 -21.32 -14.54 20.71
C LYS A 104 -21.09 -15.60 21.79
N ASN A 105 -21.37 -16.86 21.49
CA ASN A 105 -21.22 -17.97 22.42
C ASN A 105 -19.97 -18.83 22.15
N GLU A 106 -19.15 -18.45 21.17
CA GLU A 106 -17.97 -19.18 20.70
C GLU A 106 -16.71 -18.65 21.39
N ALA A 107 -16.51 -19.03 22.66
CA ALA A 107 -15.49 -18.46 23.53
C ALA A 107 -14.07 -18.61 22.96
N GLU A 108 -13.73 -19.76 22.40
CA GLU A 108 -12.41 -20.03 21.81
C GLU A 108 -12.14 -19.13 20.59
N PHE A 109 -13.13 -18.95 19.74
CA PHE A 109 -13.02 -18.04 18.59
C PHE A 109 -12.86 -16.57 19.05
N ILE A 110 -13.66 -16.15 20.05
CA ILE A 110 -13.59 -14.77 20.57
C ILE A 110 -12.22 -14.47 21.17
N ASP A 111 -11.64 -15.39 21.93
CA ASP A 111 -10.31 -15.23 22.52
C ASP A 111 -9.22 -15.10 21.42
N ARG A 112 -9.29 -15.96 20.39
CA ARG A 112 -8.37 -15.86 19.23
C ARG A 112 -8.58 -14.58 18.43
N LEU A 113 -9.83 -14.14 18.29
CA LEU A 113 -10.16 -12.88 17.60
C LEU A 113 -9.53 -11.68 18.31
N TYR A 114 -9.65 -11.59 19.65
CA TYR A 114 -9.00 -10.54 20.42
C TYR A 114 -7.50 -10.58 20.24
N LYS A 115 -6.88 -11.74 20.40
CA LYS A 115 -5.45 -11.94 20.21
C LYS A 115 -5.01 -11.51 18.81
N ALA A 116 -5.75 -11.91 17.77
CA ALA A 116 -5.44 -11.53 16.40
C ALA A 116 -5.52 -10.01 16.19
N ILE A 117 -6.54 -9.33 16.75
CA ILE A 117 -6.68 -7.88 16.67
C ILE A 117 -5.57 -7.17 17.45
N GLU A 118 -5.18 -7.66 18.63
CA GLU A 118 -4.15 -7.04 19.46
C GLU A 118 -2.76 -7.17 18.85
N GLU A 119 -2.40 -8.35 18.38
CA GLU A 119 -1.05 -8.67 17.91
C GLU A 119 -0.79 -8.33 16.45
N HIS A 120 -1.84 -8.15 15.63
CA HIS A 120 -1.65 -7.76 14.22
C HIS A 120 -1.44 -6.25 14.11
N ASP A 121 -0.46 -5.83 13.28
CA ASP A 121 -0.14 -4.41 13.08
C ASP A 121 -1.23 -3.67 12.31
N ASN A 122 -1.86 -4.34 11.34
CA ASN A 122 -2.86 -3.77 10.45
C ASN A 122 -4.12 -4.63 10.41
N VAL A 123 -5.23 -4.07 10.87
CA VAL A 123 -6.55 -4.72 10.93
C VAL A 123 -7.58 -3.81 10.27
N LEU A 124 -8.41 -4.38 9.40
CA LEU A 124 -9.57 -3.72 8.81
C LEU A 124 -10.78 -4.64 8.89
N GLY A 125 -11.83 -4.23 9.58
CA GLY A 125 -12.97 -5.11 9.78
C GLY A 125 -14.31 -4.38 9.76
N VAL A 126 -15.38 -5.17 9.89
CA VAL A 126 -16.75 -4.69 10.05
C VAL A 126 -17.30 -5.20 11.37
N LEU A 127 -17.80 -4.28 12.19
CA LEU A 127 -18.59 -4.58 13.38
C LEU A 127 -20.06 -4.30 13.11
N LYS A 128 -20.90 -5.31 13.35
CA LYS A 128 -22.36 -5.08 13.34
C LYS A 128 -22.76 -4.01 14.36
N LYS A 129 -23.69 -3.14 13.96
CA LYS A 129 -24.32 -2.15 14.83
C LYS A 129 -25.31 -2.85 15.76
N LYS A 130 -24.79 -3.64 16.71
CA LYS A 130 -25.55 -4.36 17.73
C LYS A 130 -24.80 -4.33 19.05
N GLU A 131 -25.54 -4.47 20.14
CA GLU A 131 -24.96 -4.59 21.47
C GLU A 131 -24.61 -6.05 21.74
N ALA A 132 -23.33 -6.31 22.01
CA ALA A 132 -22.81 -7.58 22.49
C ALA A 132 -21.50 -7.32 23.22
N GLU A 133 -21.22 -8.08 24.27
CA GLU A 133 -20.04 -7.90 25.11
C GLU A 133 -18.74 -7.92 24.30
N HIS A 134 -18.56 -8.93 23.44
CA HIS A 134 -17.36 -9.06 22.61
C HIS A 134 -17.18 -7.92 21.63
N LEU A 135 -18.27 -7.36 21.04
CA LEU A 135 -18.19 -6.18 20.16
C LEU A 135 -17.78 -4.93 20.94
N THR A 136 -18.23 -4.80 22.18
CA THR A 136 -17.84 -3.69 23.06
C THR A 136 -16.37 -3.80 23.45
N LYS A 137 -15.88 -5.00 23.78
CA LYS A 137 -14.47 -5.25 24.09
C LYS A 137 -13.56 -4.94 22.89
N ILE A 138 -13.93 -5.32 21.67
CA ILE A 138 -13.17 -4.98 20.45
C ILE A 138 -12.99 -3.46 20.33
N LYS A 139 -14.05 -2.69 20.56
CA LYS A 139 -13.98 -1.21 20.49
C LYS A 139 -13.07 -0.58 21.56
N GLN A 140 -12.76 -1.31 22.64
CA GLN A 140 -11.90 -0.89 23.74
C GLN A 140 -10.45 -1.34 23.59
N ILE A 141 -10.15 -2.21 22.62
CA ILE A 141 -8.77 -2.62 22.33
C ILE A 141 -7.97 -1.36 21.95
N LYS A 142 -6.75 -1.27 22.49
CA LYS A 142 -5.86 -0.15 22.22
C LYS A 142 -5.66 0.09 20.71
N ASP A 143 -5.67 1.34 20.31
CA ASP A 143 -5.46 1.82 18.94
C ASP A 143 -6.55 1.37 17.92
N VAL A 144 -7.66 0.80 18.40
CA VAL A 144 -8.84 0.52 17.55
C VAL A 144 -9.62 1.80 17.33
N ILE A 145 -9.87 2.11 16.06
CA ILE A 145 -10.72 3.21 15.60
C ILE A 145 -11.98 2.62 14.97
N VAL A 146 -13.15 3.12 15.36
CA VAL A 146 -14.42 2.72 14.77
C VAL A 146 -14.97 3.87 13.94
N LEU A 147 -15.16 3.64 12.63
CA LEU A 147 -15.75 4.61 11.70
C LEU A 147 -17.22 4.25 11.47
N ASN A 148 -18.11 5.15 11.84
CA ASN A 148 -19.56 4.97 11.67
C ASN A 148 -20.01 5.53 10.31
N LEU A 149 -20.38 4.66 9.37
CA LEU A 149 -20.84 5.07 8.03
C LEU A 149 -22.25 5.71 8.03
N ASP A 150 -22.95 5.71 9.17
CA ASP A 150 -24.18 6.50 9.32
C ASP A 150 -23.86 7.99 9.53
N GLU A 151 -22.63 8.34 9.95
CA GLU A 151 -22.18 9.69 10.29
C GLU A 151 -21.21 10.26 9.26
N ILE A 152 -20.44 9.41 8.57
CA ILE A 152 -19.47 9.82 7.55
C ILE A 152 -19.75 9.13 6.22
N SER A 153 -19.38 9.78 5.11
CA SER A 153 -19.53 9.18 3.79
C SER A 153 -18.54 7.99 3.58
N ARG A 154 -18.88 7.09 2.66
CA ARG A 154 -18.00 5.98 2.28
C ARG A 154 -16.67 6.49 1.70
N GLU A 155 -16.70 7.58 0.97
CA GLU A 155 -15.53 8.24 0.39
C GLU A 155 -14.60 8.74 1.49
N ALA A 156 -15.15 9.45 2.50
CA ALA A 156 -14.38 9.92 3.65
C ALA A 156 -13.78 8.76 4.46
N ALA A 157 -14.56 7.70 4.70
CA ALA A 157 -14.05 6.49 5.37
C ALA A 157 -12.91 5.85 4.58
N LEU A 158 -13.05 5.74 3.25
CA LEU A 158 -12.02 5.18 2.37
C LEU A 158 -10.73 6.01 2.42
N GLU A 159 -10.84 7.34 2.38
CA GLU A 159 -9.68 8.24 2.52
C GLU A 159 -8.97 8.06 3.86
N MET A 160 -9.73 7.95 4.96
CA MET A 160 -9.17 7.72 6.30
C MET A 160 -8.45 6.37 6.38
N ILE A 161 -9.03 5.30 5.82
CA ILE A 161 -8.40 3.99 5.77
C ILE A 161 -7.11 4.03 4.94
N GLN A 162 -7.15 4.64 3.75
CA GLN A 162 -5.97 4.78 2.88
C GLN A 162 -4.85 5.53 3.60
N ARG A 163 -5.17 6.68 4.19
CA ARG A 163 -4.20 7.48 4.93
C ARG A 163 -3.56 6.68 6.06
N ALA A 164 -4.36 6.05 6.91
CA ALA A 164 -3.87 5.25 8.03
C ALA A 164 -3.00 4.05 7.57
N TRP A 165 -3.36 3.41 6.46
CA TRP A 165 -2.57 2.34 5.86
C TRP A 165 -1.18 2.80 5.44
N PHE A 166 -1.11 3.88 4.65
CA PHE A 166 0.18 4.40 4.17
C PHE A 166 1.02 5.00 5.30
N GLU A 167 0.39 5.65 6.28
CA GLU A 167 1.06 6.11 7.49
C GLU A 167 1.68 4.94 8.29
N SER A 168 0.99 3.79 8.38
CA SER A 168 1.51 2.60 9.07
C SER A 168 2.74 1.99 8.37
N LYS A 169 2.88 2.19 7.05
CA LYS A 169 4.07 1.77 6.29
C LYS A 169 5.27 2.70 6.48
N GLY A 170 5.04 3.94 6.89
CA GLY A 170 6.10 4.90 7.22
C GLY A 170 7.08 5.20 6.08
N VAL A 171 6.62 5.08 4.79
CA VAL A 171 7.47 5.25 3.61
C VAL A 171 7.62 6.72 3.25
N GLY A 172 8.86 7.22 3.19
CA GLY A 172 9.24 8.45 2.53
C GLY A 172 9.59 8.21 1.06
N CYS A 173 9.57 9.26 0.24
CA CYS A 173 9.95 9.19 -1.17
C CYS A 173 11.11 10.15 -1.46
N VAL A 174 12.15 9.68 -2.13
CA VAL A 174 13.21 10.49 -2.71
C VAL A 174 13.08 10.45 -4.23
N LEU A 175 12.72 11.58 -4.82
CA LEU A 175 12.76 11.75 -6.27
C LEU A 175 14.16 12.22 -6.68
N LEU A 176 14.85 11.41 -7.47
CA LEU A 176 16.19 11.67 -7.98
C LEU A 176 16.09 12.42 -9.32
N ALA A 177 16.40 13.72 -9.30
CA ALA A 177 16.22 14.65 -10.41
C ALA A 177 17.47 15.51 -10.67
N ALA A 178 18.68 15.00 -10.34
CA ALA A 178 19.94 15.74 -10.44
C ALA A 178 20.84 15.29 -11.61
N GLY A 179 20.36 14.42 -12.51
CA GLY A 179 21.13 13.93 -13.66
C GLY A 179 21.50 15.02 -14.66
N ASN A 180 22.71 14.93 -15.24
CA ASN A 180 23.28 15.95 -16.12
C ASN A 180 22.68 16.04 -17.53
N SER A 181 21.81 15.10 -17.94
CA SER A 181 21.14 15.05 -19.26
C SER A 181 22.09 15.29 -20.46
N SER A 182 23.33 14.82 -20.38
CA SER A 182 24.42 15.16 -21.31
C SER A 182 24.13 14.80 -22.78
N ARG A 183 23.32 13.75 -23.00
CA ARG A 183 22.94 13.28 -24.35
C ARG A 183 21.77 14.05 -24.96
N PHE A 184 20.97 14.70 -24.14
CA PHE A 184 19.74 15.39 -24.57
C PHE A 184 20.02 16.84 -25.11
N GLY A 185 21.25 17.36 -24.92
CA GLY A 185 21.64 18.71 -25.32
C GLY A 185 21.06 19.86 -24.48
N SER A 186 20.06 19.56 -23.64
CA SER A 186 19.43 20.43 -22.64
C SER A 186 18.96 19.60 -21.47
N ASN A 187 18.38 20.22 -20.43
CA ASN A 187 17.83 19.45 -19.32
C ASN A 187 16.55 18.70 -19.75
N LYS A 188 16.65 17.38 -19.96
CA LYS A 188 15.53 16.52 -20.38
C LYS A 188 14.30 16.60 -19.46
N LEU A 189 14.51 16.79 -18.15
CA LEU A 189 13.42 16.86 -17.16
C LEU A 189 12.56 18.13 -17.31
N LEU A 190 13.12 19.19 -17.92
CA LEU A 190 12.41 20.43 -18.21
C LEU A 190 11.81 20.46 -19.62
N TYR A 191 12.03 19.40 -20.42
CA TYR A 191 11.41 19.27 -21.73
C TYR A 191 9.88 19.20 -21.60
N GLU A 192 9.20 19.97 -22.41
CA GLU A 192 7.74 20.09 -22.39
C GLU A 192 7.10 19.06 -23.32
N LEU A 193 6.24 18.23 -22.74
CA LEU A 193 5.45 17.23 -23.44
C LEU A 193 3.96 17.49 -23.20
N LYS A 194 3.19 17.77 -24.26
CA LYS A 194 1.73 18.04 -24.18
C LYS A 194 1.38 19.11 -23.11
N GLY A 195 2.17 20.18 -23.04
CA GLY A 195 1.92 21.29 -22.09
C GLY A 195 2.36 21.04 -20.66
N LYS A 196 3.07 19.93 -20.38
CA LYS A 196 3.69 19.64 -19.08
C LYS A 196 5.15 19.23 -19.24
N ARG A 197 5.99 19.65 -18.32
CA ARG A 197 7.39 19.19 -18.28
C ARG A 197 7.47 17.76 -17.81
N LEU A 198 8.45 16.99 -18.27
CA LEU A 198 8.62 15.58 -17.89
C LEU A 198 8.63 15.39 -16.36
N VAL A 199 9.36 16.25 -15.64
CA VAL A 199 9.40 16.20 -14.17
C VAL A 199 8.04 16.47 -13.54
N GLU A 200 7.20 17.32 -14.12
CA GLU A 200 5.86 17.62 -13.58
C GLU A 200 4.93 16.42 -13.64
N ILE A 201 5.10 15.55 -14.64
CA ILE A 201 4.32 14.30 -14.77
C ILE A 201 4.58 13.41 -13.55
N ILE A 202 5.83 13.25 -13.14
CA ILE A 202 6.18 12.44 -11.96
C ILE A 202 5.79 13.15 -10.66
N LEU A 203 6.05 14.45 -10.54
CA LEU A 203 5.66 15.22 -9.34
C LEU A 203 4.16 15.13 -9.09
N ASP A 204 3.32 15.22 -10.13
CA ASP A 204 1.86 15.12 -10.03
C ASP A 204 1.40 13.70 -9.66
N LYS A 205 2.12 12.65 -10.09
CA LYS A 205 1.86 11.27 -9.66
C LYS A 205 2.21 11.05 -8.19
N LEU A 206 3.33 11.61 -7.73
CA LEU A 206 3.72 11.49 -6.32
C LEU A 206 2.72 12.18 -5.38
N LEU A 207 2.06 13.26 -5.80
CA LEU A 207 0.97 13.91 -5.03
C LEU A 207 -0.21 12.98 -4.76
N GLN A 208 -0.43 11.96 -5.59
CA GLN A 208 -1.54 11.02 -5.44
C GLN A 208 -1.24 9.92 -4.42
N ILE A 209 -0.01 9.85 -3.91
CA ILE A 209 0.44 8.81 -2.99
C ILE A 209 0.66 9.45 -1.62
N PRO A 210 0.03 8.94 -0.55
CA PRO A 210 0.20 9.48 0.79
C PRO A 210 1.53 9.02 1.42
N PHE A 211 2.65 9.47 0.85
CA PHE A 211 3.97 9.31 1.45
C PHE A 211 4.05 10.10 2.77
N ARG A 212 4.85 9.60 3.72
CA ARG A 212 5.13 10.35 4.95
C ARG A 212 5.80 11.70 4.67
N ASN A 213 6.76 11.70 3.75
CA ASN A 213 7.42 12.90 3.22
C ASN A 213 7.92 12.62 1.80
N ILE A 214 8.00 13.64 0.96
CA ILE A 214 8.58 13.57 -0.37
C ILE A 214 9.73 14.56 -0.44
N ALA A 215 10.94 14.08 -0.71
CA ALA A 215 12.12 14.89 -0.97
C ALA A 215 12.47 14.83 -2.45
N VAL A 216 12.82 15.97 -3.04
CA VAL A 216 13.24 16.09 -4.46
C VAL A 216 14.66 16.59 -4.49
N VAL A 217 15.58 15.74 -4.95
CA VAL A 217 17.00 16.07 -5.06
C VAL A 217 17.30 16.50 -6.48
N SER A 218 17.72 17.75 -6.65
CA SER A 218 18.03 18.33 -7.98
C SER A 218 19.13 19.38 -7.89
N GLN A 219 19.88 19.56 -8.98
CA GLN A 219 20.79 20.70 -9.17
C GLN A 219 20.08 21.89 -9.86
N TYR A 220 18.85 21.70 -10.33
CA TYR A 220 18.14 22.66 -11.17
C TYR A 220 17.12 23.45 -10.37
N GLN A 221 17.31 24.77 -10.24
CA GLN A 221 16.41 25.64 -9.47
C GLN A 221 14.95 25.61 -9.94
N PRO A 222 14.61 25.50 -11.26
CA PRO A 222 13.22 25.36 -11.67
C PRO A 222 12.54 24.10 -11.09
N ILE A 223 13.25 22.97 -10.99
CA ILE A 223 12.72 21.71 -10.43
C ILE A 223 12.52 21.86 -8.92
N LEU A 224 13.48 22.46 -8.21
CA LEU A 224 13.36 22.73 -6.78
C LEU A 224 12.18 23.66 -6.46
N LYS A 225 11.95 24.68 -7.29
CA LYS A 225 10.80 25.58 -7.16
C LYS A 225 9.48 24.83 -7.35
N MET A 226 9.34 24.06 -8.44
CA MET A 226 8.14 23.25 -8.71
C MET A 226 7.84 22.23 -7.61
N SER A 227 8.87 21.62 -7.00
CA SER A 227 8.72 20.71 -5.88
C SER A 227 8.20 21.41 -4.62
N LYS A 228 8.76 22.60 -4.32
CA LYS A 228 8.33 23.42 -3.18
C LYS A 228 6.87 23.88 -3.31
N GLU A 229 6.45 24.29 -4.52
CA GLU A 229 5.07 24.69 -4.81
C GLU A 229 4.06 23.56 -4.58
N ARG A 230 4.50 22.30 -4.69
CA ARG A 230 3.70 21.10 -4.38
C ARG A 230 3.78 20.63 -2.93
N GLY A 231 4.48 21.39 -2.06
CA GLY A 231 4.65 21.02 -0.64
C GLY A 231 5.73 19.95 -0.40
N PHE A 232 6.55 19.62 -1.38
CA PHE A 232 7.66 18.68 -1.24
C PHE A 232 8.90 19.36 -0.64
N LEU A 233 9.84 18.57 -0.14
CA LEU A 233 11.10 19.02 0.44
C LEU A 233 12.16 19.16 -0.66
N PRO A 234 12.50 20.38 -1.12
CA PRO A 234 13.54 20.55 -2.13
C PRO A 234 14.92 20.35 -1.49
N ILE A 235 15.80 19.61 -2.16
CA ILE A 235 17.20 19.39 -1.78
C ILE A 235 18.09 19.77 -2.95
N GLU A 236 18.89 20.82 -2.78
CA GLU A 236 19.83 21.22 -3.78
C GLU A 236 21.08 20.34 -3.78
N ASN A 237 21.37 19.67 -4.88
CA ASN A 237 22.62 18.94 -5.06
C ASN A 237 23.67 19.90 -5.68
N LEU A 238 24.54 20.44 -4.85
CA LEU A 238 25.62 21.37 -5.25
C LEU A 238 26.79 20.64 -5.92
N ASN A 239 26.88 19.30 -5.78
CA ASN A 239 27.99 18.51 -6.29
C ASN A 239 27.49 17.35 -7.18
N PRO A 240 26.77 17.63 -8.29
CA PRO A 240 26.19 16.57 -9.15
C PRO A 240 27.25 15.67 -9.80
N ASN A 241 28.49 16.16 -9.93
CA ASN A 241 29.60 15.38 -10.47
C ASN A 241 30.11 14.25 -9.56
N LEU A 242 29.67 14.22 -8.29
CA LEU A 242 29.93 13.08 -7.41
C LEU A 242 29.07 11.85 -7.76
N GLY A 243 28.19 11.95 -8.75
CA GLY A 243 27.39 10.86 -9.28
C GLY A 243 26.06 10.66 -8.54
N LEU A 244 25.36 9.59 -8.92
CA LEU A 244 24.02 9.26 -8.41
C LEU A 244 24.02 9.00 -6.89
N SER A 245 25.12 8.42 -6.38
CA SER A 245 25.27 8.13 -4.93
C SER A 245 25.10 9.39 -4.07
N HIS A 246 25.63 10.51 -4.49
CA HIS A 246 25.52 11.77 -3.73
C HIS A 246 24.07 12.23 -3.60
N SER A 247 23.28 12.10 -4.66
CA SER A 247 21.84 12.40 -4.61
C SER A 247 21.08 11.46 -3.67
N ILE A 248 21.45 10.18 -3.63
CA ILE A 248 20.87 9.19 -2.71
C ILE A 248 21.20 9.56 -1.27
N ILE A 249 22.47 9.87 -0.97
CA ILE A 249 22.92 10.26 0.37
C ILE A 249 22.14 11.46 0.89
N LEU A 250 22.05 12.54 0.09
CA LEU A 250 21.28 13.73 0.44
C LEU A 250 19.81 13.42 0.74
N GLY A 251 19.21 12.52 -0.03
CA GLY A 251 17.83 12.05 0.16
C GLY A 251 17.66 11.26 1.47
N VAL A 252 18.58 10.33 1.77
CA VAL A 252 18.55 9.53 2.99
C VAL A 252 18.73 10.41 4.23
N GLU A 253 19.70 11.30 4.24
CA GLU A 253 19.93 12.26 5.33
C GLU A 253 18.69 13.10 5.63
N LYS A 254 18.00 13.55 4.59
CA LYS A 254 16.78 14.35 4.73
C LYS A 254 15.60 13.57 5.27
N LEU A 255 15.47 12.30 4.91
CA LEU A 255 14.34 11.44 5.27
C LEU A 255 14.69 10.35 6.30
N LYS A 256 15.77 10.52 7.05
CA LYS A 256 16.27 9.54 8.05
C LYS A 256 15.23 9.13 9.10
N ASP A 257 14.24 9.97 9.38
CA ASP A 257 13.14 9.71 10.32
C ASP A 257 11.99 8.88 9.70
N CYS A 258 12.04 8.57 8.40
CA CYS A 258 11.14 7.62 7.78
C CYS A 258 11.61 6.19 8.08
N GLN A 259 10.66 5.28 8.30
CA GLN A 259 10.97 3.88 8.55
C GLN A 259 11.48 3.17 7.31
N GLN A 260 11.10 3.67 6.13
CA GLN A 260 11.50 3.18 4.83
C GLN A 260 11.61 4.35 3.85
N ILE A 261 12.47 4.25 2.86
CA ILE A 261 12.61 5.24 1.77
C ILE A 261 12.43 4.56 0.42
N MET A 262 11.52 5.10 -0.40
CA MET A 262 11.38 4.75 -1.80
C MET A 262 12.21 5.71 -2.67
N PHE A 263 13.07 5.17 -3.54
CA PHE A 263 13.76 5.93 -4.56
C PHE A 263 13.02 5.84 -5.89
N VAL A 264 12.72 6.99 -6.47
CA VAL A 264 12.04 7.16 -7.76
C VAL A 264 12.92 8.00 -8.67
N LEU A 265 13.02 7.63 -9.95
CA LEU A 265 13.74 8.39 -10.96
C LEU A 265 12.80 9.39 -11.65
N ALA A 266 13.27 10.61 -11.85
CA ALA A 266 12.45 11.67 -12.46
C ALA A 266 12.28 11.53 -13.98
N ASP A 267 13.10 10.69 -14.63
CA ASP A 267 13.09 10.44 -16.06
C ASP A 267 12.28 9.19 -16.48
N GLN A 268 11.47 8.64 -15.58
CA GLN A 268 10.53 7.54 -15.83
C GLN A 268 9.07 8.03 -15.86
N PRO A 269 8.65 8.82 -16.85
CA PRO A 269 7.33 9.46 -16.85
C PRO A 269 6.17 8.47 -16.98
N ASN A 270 6.40 7.23 -17.44
CA ASN A 270 5.36 6.20 -17.59
C ASN A 270 5.05 5.45 -16.29
N LEU A 271 5.86 5.62 -15.23
CA LEU A 271 5.63 5.00 -13.94
C LEU A 271 4.21 5.31 -13.42
N GLN A 272 3.45 4.29 -13.05
CA GLN A 272 2.05 4.44 -12.64
C GLN A 272 1.93 4.66 -11.12
N ALA A 273 0.97 5.50 -10.72
CA ALA A 273 0.65 5.69 -9.31
C ALA A 273 0.21 4.38 -8.62
N LEU A 274 -0.48 3.50 -9.35
CA LEU A 274 -0.88 2.18 -8.85
C LEU A 274 0.33 1.29 -8.52
N THR A 275 1.38 1.34 -9.34
CA THR A 275 2.64 0.62 -9.10
C THR A 275 3.33 1.10 -7.82
N LEU A 276 3.38 2.42 -7.61
CA LEU A 276 3.92 2.99 -6.38
C LEU A 276 3.12 2.53 -5.15
N ARG A 277 1.79 2.58 -5.21
CA ARG A 277 0.90 2.10 -4.14
C ARG A 277 1.12 0.63 -3.84
N ARG A 278 1.24 -0.21 -4.88
CA ARG A 278 1.49 -1.64 -4.74
C ARG A 278 2.83 -1.92 -4.06
N LEU A 279 3.92 -1.27 -4.48
CA LEU A 279 5.23 -1.41 -3.85
C LEU A 279 5.19 -1.06 -2.36
N ILE A 280 4.49 0.04 -1.99
CA ILE A 280 4.31 0.43 -0.59
C ILE A 280 3.47 -0.62 0.16
N SER A 281 2.38 -1.11 -0.43
CA SER A 281 1.51 -2.11 0.21
C SER A 281 2.25 -3.42 0.49
N GLU A 282 3.16 -3.81 -0.40
CA GLU A 282 3.99 -5.01 -0.27
C GLU A 282 5.22 -4.81 0.62
N SER A 283 5.51 -3.56 1.03
CA SER A 283 6.69 -3.26 1.85
C SER A 283 6.52 -3.67 3.31
N ASN A 284 7.63 -4.04 3.89
CA ASN A 284 7.78 -4.32 5.31
C ASN A 284 9.09 -3.68 5.81
N HIS A 285 9.31 -3.71 7.13
CA HIS A 285 10.48 -3.04 7.72
C HIS A 285 11.78 -3.87 7.67
N GLN A 286 11.80 -4.97 6.92
CA GLN A 286 12.92 -5.92 6.92
C GLN A 286 13.54 -6.12 5.53
N ASN A 287 12.72 -6.20 4.49
CA ASN A 287 13.17 -6.56 3.15
C ASN A 287 13.20 -5.36 2.22
N ILE A 288 14.22 -5.29 1.37
CA ILE A 288 14.23 -4.38 0.23
C ILE A 288 13.16 -4.82 -0.76
N ILE A 289 12.31 -3.88 -1.20
CA ILE A 289 11.29 -4.12 -2.22
C ILE A 289 11.76 -3.46 -3.52
N CYS A 290 11.71 -4.20 -4.62
CA CYS A 290 12.14 -3.70 -5.92
C CYS A 290 11.07 -3.93 -6.99
N ALA A 291 10.90 -2.98 -7.88
CA ALA A 291 10.24 -3.26 -9.15
C ALA A 291 11.07 -4.27 -9.97
N GLU A 292 10.40 -5.13 -10.73
CA GLU A 292 11.02 -6.08 -11.64
C GLU A 292 10.36 -6.00 -13.01
N ALA A 293 11.16 -5.78 -14.05
CA ALA A 293 10.72 -5.89 -15.43
C ALA A 293 11.66 -6.86 -16.17
N LYS A 294 11.08 -7.83 -16.92
CA LYS A 294 11.83 -8.87 -17.69
C LYS A 294 12.88 -9.63 -16.84
N GLY A 295 12.60 -9.90 -15.58
CA GLY A 295 13.52 -10.61 -14.67
C GLY A 295 14.64 -9.76 -14.10
N VAL A 296 14.69 -8.46 -14.42
CA VAL A 296 15.72 -7.52 -13.96
C VAL A 296 15.15 -6.58 -12.92
N ILE A 297 15.88 -6.38 -11.80
CA ILE A 297 15.54 -5.38 -10.78
C ILE A 297 15.63 -3.99 -11.37
N GLN A 298 14.61 -3.19 -11.12
CA GLN A 298 14.44 -1.81 -11.59
C GLN A 298 14.01 -0.87 -10.46
N ASN A 299 14.10 0.45 -10.69
CA ASN A 299 13.39 1.43 -9.89
C ASN A 299 11.89 1.39 -10.24
N PRO A 300 10.99 1.74 -9.28
CA PRO A 300 11.29 2.18 -7.90
C PRO A 300 11.77 1.05 -6.97
N MET A 301 12.55 1.45 -5.95
CA MET A 301 13.00 0.53 -4.90
C MET A 301 12.72 1.14 -3.52
N ILE A 302 12.29 0.32 -2.57
CA ILE A 302 12.07 0.71 -1.17
C ILE A 302 13.13 0.05 -0.30
N PHE A 303 13.80 0.85 0.50
CA PHE A 303 14.81 0.42 1.47
C PHE A 303 14.31 0.68 2.88
N PRO A 304 14.20 -0.37 3.73
CA PRO A 304 14.02 -0.22 5.18
C PRO A 304 15.20 0.53 5.84
N GLN A 305 14.93 1.11 7.00
CA GLN A 305 15.89 1.90 7.76
C GLN A 305 17.18 1.14 8.10
N CYS A 306 17.11 -0.19 8.25
CA CYS A 306 18.29 -1.02 8.51
C CYS A 306 19.35 -1.00 7.38
N TYR A 307 19.00 -0.52 6.17
CA TYR A 307 19.92 -0.36 5.04
C TYR A 307 20.43 1.08 4.85
N TYR A 308 20.05 2.03 5.70
CA TYR A 308 20.42 3.43 5.50
C TYR A 308 21.94 3.63 5.62
N ASP A 309 22.60 2.92 6.52
CA ASP A 309 24.07 2.99 6.63
C ASP A 309 24.77 2.57 5.34
N GLU A 310 24.30 1.51 4.66
CA GLU A 310 24.85 1.10 3.37
C GLU A 310 24.60 2.14 2.27
N LEU A 311 23.41 2.75 2.25
CA LEU A 311 23.05 3.83 1.32
C LEU A 311 23.91 5.08 1.53
N LEU A 312 24.23 5.44 2.78
CA LEU A 312 25.09 6.57 3.13
C LEU A 312 26.58 6.34 2.77
N HIS A 313 27.02 5.09 2.62
CA HIS A 313 28.37 4.73 2.20
C HIS A 313 28.52 4.50 0.70
N LEU A 314 27.49 4.73 -0.09
CA LEU A 314 27.59 4.70 -1.56
C LEU A 314 28.56 5.78 -2.08
N SER A 315 29.25 5.49 -3.18
CA SER A 315 30.20 6.43 -3.79
C SER A 315 30.19 6.35 -5.31
N GLY A 316 30.48 7.47 -5.96
CA GLY A 316 30.57 7.60 -7.42
C GLY A 316 29.20 7.43 -8.11
N ASP A 317 29.20 6.99 -9.35
CA ASP A 317 27.97 6.81 -10.13
C ASP A 317 27.26 5.48 -9.86
N ARG A 318 27.20 5.10 -8.58
CA ARG A 318 26.54 3.88 -8.13
C ARG A 318 25.17 4.23 -7.56
N GLY A 319 24.12 3.59 -8.12
CA GLY A 319 22.76 3.67 -7.59
C GLY A 319 22.48 2.69 -6.47
N ALA A 320 21.38 2.86 -5.78
CA ALA A 320 20.89 1.96 -4.72
C ALA A 320 20.71 0.48 -5.18
N LYS A 321 20.62 0.25 -6.49
CA LYS A 321 20.51 -1.07 -7.11
C LYS A 321 21.66 -2.01 -6.72
N ILE A 322 22.86 -1.49 -6.47
CA ILE A 322 24.01 -2.34 -6.10
C ILE A 322 23.78 -2.98 -4.72
N ILE A 323 23.17 -2.25 -3.79
CA ILE A 323 22.80 -2.79 -2.46
C ILE A 323 21.69 -3.83 -2.63
N ALA A 324 20.67 -3.55 -3.44
CA ALA A 324 19.60 -4.51 -3.70
C ALA A 324 20.11 -5.83 -4.33
N LEU A 325 21.17 -5.78 -5.14
CA LEU A 325 21.78 -6.97 -5.75
C LEU A 325 22.62 -7.80 -4.76
N SER A 326 23.07 -7.22 -3.65
CA SER A 326 23.87 -7.92 -2.63
C SER A 326 23.01 -8.52 -1.51
N HIS A 327 21.68 -8.28 -1.52
CA HIS A 327 20.76 -8.77 -0.50
C HIS A 327 19.60 -9.57 -1.11
N THR A 328 18.89 -10.31 -0.26
CA THR A 328 17.61 -10.93 -0.64
C THR A 328 16.55 -9.84 -0.74
N VAL A 329 15.91 -9.74 -1.90
CA VAL A 329 14.90 -8.71 -2.18
C VAL A 329 13.56 -9.31 -2.55
N LYS A 330 12.47 -8.65 -2.18
CA LYS A 330 11.14 -8.94 -2.70
C LYS A 330 10.95 -8.21 -4.02
N ARG A 331 10.66 -8.96 -5.08
CA ARG A 331 10.52 -8.42 -6.44
C ARG A 331 9.05 -8.33 -6.81
N ILE A 332 8.62 -7.17 -7.27
CA ILE A 332 7.25 -6.88 -7.70
C ILE A 332 7.26 -6.70 -9.21
N LYS A 333 6.65 -7.64 -9.92
CA LYS A 333 6.55 -7.57 -11.39
C LYS A 333 5.71 -6.37 -11.82
N ILE A 334 6.24 -5.57 -12.74
CA ILE A 334 5.59 -4.41 -13.33
C ILE A 334 5.73 -4.44 -14.86
N ASP A 335 4.97 -3.59 -15.57
CA ASP A 335 5.13 -3.43 -17.01
C ASP A 335 6.48 -2.77 -17.31
N GLU A 336 7.20 -3.30 -18.30
CA GLU A 336 8.51 -2.75 -18.72
C GLU A 336 8.44 -1.29 -19.14
N LYS A 337 7.33 -0.86 -19.71
CA LYS A 337 7.11 0.53 -20.14
C LYS A 337 7.18 1.50 -18.98
N GLU A 338 6.86 1.05 -17.75
CA GLU A 338 6.93 1.88 -16.55
C GLU A 338 8.37 2.18 -16.11
N CYS A 339 9.32 1.31 -16.47
CA CYS A 339 10.75 1.44 -16.13
C CYS A 339 11.58 2.10 -17.23
N CYS A 340 10.95 2.52 -18.33
CA CYS A 340 11.69 3.12 -19.43
C CYS A 340 12.11 4.56 -19.10
N ASP A 341 13.42 4.79 -19.15
CA ASP A 341 13.99 6.11 -19.00
C ASP A 341 13.80 6.89 -20.32
N VAL A 342 13.59 8.18 -20.23
CA VAL A 342 13.65 9.09 -21.39
C VAL A 342 15.09 9.60 -21.48
N ASP A 343 15.91 9.04 -22.36
CA ASP A 343 17.30 9.43 -22.56
C ASP A 343 17.51 10.31 -23.81
N GLU A 344 16.66 10.12 -24.83
CA GLU A 344 16.72 10.83 -26.11
C GLU A 344 15.33 11.32 -26.53
N LEU A 345 15.25 12.23 -27.49
CA LEU A 345 13.98 12.75 -28.02
C LEU A 345 13.15 11.66 -28.70
N CYS A 346 13.79 10.67 -29.34
CA CYS A 346 13.10 9.54 -29.95
C CYS A 346 12.37 8.66 -28.94
N ASP A 347 12.82 8.58 -27.68
CA ASP A 347 12.12 7.84 -26.61
C ASP A 347 10.75 8.47 -26.34
N ILE A 348 10.66 9.79 -26.40
CA ILE A 348 9.40 10.52 -26.23
C ILE A 348 8.40 10.13 -27.30
N GLU A 349 8.82 10.10 -28.57
CA GLU A 349 7.98 9.73 -29.73
C GLU A 349 7.50 8.27 -29.60
N GLN A 350 8.38 7.37 -29.19
CA GLN A 350 8.06 5.94 -29.01
C GLN A 350 7.08 5.70 -27.87
N PHE A 351 7.23 6.39 -26.74
CA PHE A 351 6.41 6.14 -25.53
C PHE A 351 5.07 6.88 -25.56
N TYR A 352 5.00 8.03 -26.18
CA TYR A 352 3.76 8.82 -26.21
C TYR A 352 2.99 8.74 -27.53
N GLY A 353 3.51 7.92 -28.48
CA GLY A 353 2.83 7.47 -29.69
C GLY A 353 2.47 8.59 -30.68
N ASN A 354 2.07 8.19 -31.90
CA ASN A 354 1.63 9.05 -33.00
C ASN A 354 0.34 9.87 -32.71
N ASN A 355 -0.06 10.03 -31.46
CA ASN A 355 -1.14 10.90 -31.00
C ASN A 355 -0.62 12.29 -30.60
N ILE A 356 0.50 12.74 -31.18
CA ILE A 356 1.09 14.06 -30.93
C ILE A 356 0.52 15.11 -31.93
N PHE A 357 -0.58 14.82 -32.62
CA PHE A 357 -1.27 15.82 -33.46
C PHE A 357 -2.76 15.84 -33.15
#